data_8b0c82a177b5e9d71774b2132ffe456f
#
_entry.id   8b0c82a177b5e9d71774b2132ffe456f
#
_cell.length_a   1.000
_cell.length_b   1.000
_cell.length_c   1.000
_cell.angle_alpha   90.00
_cell.angle_beta   90.00
_cell.angle_gamma   90.00
#
_symmetry.space_group_name_H-M   'P 1'
#
loop_
_entity.id
_entity.type
_entity.pdbx_description
1 polymer ?
#
loop_
_entity_poly.entity_id
_entity_poly.type
_entity_poly.pdbx_seq_one_letter_code
_entity_poly.pdbx_strand_id
1 'polypeptide(L)'
;HYLAARAFGVRVTEFMIGLPGPNIGFTWKGTRYGLTAIPLGGYAKVCGMEPGKENPHIERALAYAYTHGTIYADDLAEEIGISTDDACEVLYVLEDWGCLVGPKKSDEHNIFRTRALRDAKRGIDLKEGEPRAFENSHDLYLEERSHTYRSLPFWKRSVILLAGIFMNLLVAIVLLVVAFSVIGVDVTDDAGTMQHIVLSPLDSISAGATYIGMVVQAVAGLFNPQTVMQSVEGSTSVMGMAVMSKAYADAGIAMFLQFMAMISVSLGIMNLLPIPPLDG
;
A
#
# COMPACT_ATOMS: atom_id res chain seq x y z
N HIS A 1 -0.42 5.34 3.11
CA HIS A 1 0.26 5.52 1.82
C HIS A 1 -0.58 6.30 0.81
N TYR A 2 -1.80 5.85 0.45
CA TYR A 2 -2.65 6.50 -0.56
C TYR A 2 -2.86 8.01 -0.34
N LEU A 3 -3.33 8.40 0.85
CA LEU A 3 -3.61 9.80 1.15
C LEU A 3 -2.34 10.67 1.12
N ALA A 4 -1.24 10.16 1.67
CA ALA A 4 0.04 10.86 1.69
C ALA A 4 0.61 11.03 0.28
N ALA A 5 0.58 9.98 -0.55
CA ALA A 5 1.03 10.04 -1.95
C ALA A 5 0.22 11.08 -2.74
N ARG A 6 -1.11 11.06 -2.62
CA ARG A 6 -2.01 12.03 -3.28
C ARG A 6 -1.79 13.46 -2.80
N ALA A 7 -1.54 13.66 -1.50
CA ALA A 7 -1.26 14.99 -0.94
C ALA A 7 0.06 15.60 -1.49
N PHE A 8 1.03 14.76 -1.82
CA PHE A 8 2.29 15.20 -2.42
C PHE A 8 2.30 15.20 -3.95
N GLY A 9 1.14 14.98 -4.59
CA GLY A 9 1.00 15.01 -6.04
C GLY A 9 1.42 13.73 -6.77
N VAL A 10 1.77 12.67 -6.03
CA VAL A 10 2.12 11.38 -6.62
C VAL A 10 0.86 10.67 -7.14
N ARG A 11 0.97 10.11 -8.32
CA ARG A 11 -0.10 9.33 -8.92
C ARG A 11 -0.24 7.99 -8.20
N VAL A 12 -1.49 7.60 -7.93
CA VAL A 12 -1.82 6.26 -7.40
C VAL A 12 -2.78 5.62 -8.38
N THR A 13 -2.40 4.48 -8.93
CA THR A 13 -3.17 3.80 -9.98
C THR A 13 -4.20 2.84 -9.42
N GLU A 14 -3.93 2.22 -8.28
CA GLU A 14 -4.85 1.28 -7.64
C GLU A 14 -4.92 1.52 -6.13
N PHE A 15 -6.13 1.36 -5.60
CA PHE A 15 -6.41 1.28 -4.18
C PHE A 15 -7.37 0.11 -3.96
N MET A 16 -6.86 -1.00 -3.45
CA MET A 16 -7.60 -2.25 -3.34
C MET A 16 -7.68 -2.72 -1.89
N ILE A 17 -8.83 -3.26 -1.54
CA ILE A 17 -9.02 -4.03 -0.30
C ILE A 17 -8.85 -5.50 -0.64
N GLY A 18 -7.87 -6.16 0.00
CA GLY A 18 -7.50 -7.55 -0.22
C GLY A 18 -6.18 -7.73 -0.97
N LEU A 19 -5.75 -8.98 -1.12
CA LEU A 19 -4.51 -9.35 -1.81
C LEU A 19 -4.64 -9.17 -3.33
N PRO A 20 -3.52 -8.93 -4.06
CA PRO A 20 -3.54 -8.83 -5.51
C PRO A 20 -4.19 -10.05 -6.18
N GLY A 21 -5.12 -9.80 -7.12
CA GLY A 21 -5.84 -10.85 -7.82
C GLY A 21 -7.09 -10.34 -8.55
N PRO A 22 -8.02 -11.26 -8.92
CA PRO A 22 -9.29 -10.89 -9.51
C PRO A 22 -10.02 -9.89 -8.62
N ASN A 23 -10.51 -8.80 -9.19
CA ASN A 23 -11.10 -7.70 -8.44
C ASN A 23 -12.38 -7.14 -9.08
N ILE A 24 -13.25 -6.61 -8.23
CA ILE A 24 -14.43 -5.85 -8.61
C ILE A 24 -14.22 -4.42 -8.11
N GLY A 25 -14.40 -3.44 -9.00
CA GLY A 25 -14.18 -2.04 -8.61
C GLY A 25 -14.54 -1.05 -9.70
N PHE A 26 -14.31 0.22 -9.40
CA PHE A 26 -14.57 1.34 -10.28
C PHE A 26 -13.35 2.27 -10.35
N THR A 27 -13.24 3.02 -11.44
CA THR A 27 -12.14 3.99 -11.62
C THR A 27 -12.68 5.40 -11.37
N TRP A 28 -12.00 6.14 -10.49
CA TRP A 28 -12.32 7.54 -10.20
C TRP A 28 -11.04 8.37 -10.12
N LYS A 29 -11.01 9.50 -10.84
CA LYS A 29 -9.84 10.41 -10.92
C LYS A 29 -8.51 9.68 -11.19
N GLY A 30 -8.52 8.72 -12.10
CA GLY A 30 -7.31 7.97 -12.49
C GLY A 30 -6.87 6.85 -11.53
N THR A 31 -7.54 6.69 -10.39
CA THR A 31 -7.30 5.60 -9.44
C THR A 31 -8.41 4.56 -9.55
N ARG A 32 -8.07 3.28 -9.64
CA ARG A 32 -9.01 2.16 -9.56
C ARG A 32 -9.21 1.77 -8.10
N TYR A 33 -10.43 1.86 -7.61
CA TYR A 33 -10.83 1.43 -6.28
C TYR A 33 -11.57 0.11 -6.39
N GLY A 34 -11.25 -0.85 -5.52
CA GLY A 34 -11.92 -2.14 -5.60
C GLY A 34 -11.70 -3.06 -4.41
N LEU A 35 -12.39 -4.19 -4.50
CA LEU A 35 -12.28 -5.32 -3.60
C LEU A 35 -11.75 -6.51 -4.39
N THR A 36 -10.76 -7.20 -3.87
CA THR A 36 -10.22 -8.41 -4.48
C THR A 36 -10.89 -9.67 -3.92
N ALA A 37 -10.72 -10.79 -4.60
CA ALA A 37 -11.35 -12.06 -4.23
C ALA A 37 -10.91 -12.57 -2.85
N ILE A 38 -9.73 -12.18 -2.37
CA ILE A 38 -9.21 -12.55 -1.05
C ILE A 38 -9.11 -11.28 -0.20
N PRO A 39 -10.10 -10.99 0.67
CA PRO A 39 -10.19 -9.73 1.42
C PRO A 39 -9.25 -9.73 2.65
N LEU A 40 -8.00 -10.13 2.47
CA LEU A 40 -6.97 -10.07 3.49
C LEU A 40 -6.03 -8.90 3.21
N GLY A 41 -6.05 -7.88 4.07
CA GLY A 41 -5.23 -6.69 3.91
C GLY A 41 -5.74 -5.73 2.85
N GLY A 42 -4.83 -5.03 2.20
CA GLY A 42 -5.10 -4.10 1.10
C GLY A 42 -3.80 -3.50 0.60
N TYR A 43 -3.84 -2.90 -0.59
CA TYR A 43 -2.68 -2.24 -1.16
C TYR A 43 -3.04 -0.98 -1.93
N ALA A 44 -2.06 -0.09 -2.06
CA ALA A 44 -2.12 1.07 -2.93
C ALA A 44 -0.92 1.03 -3.89
N LYS A 45 -1.17 0.97 -5.21
CA LYS A 45 -0.12 1.02 -6.22
C LYS A 45 0.28 2.49 -6.45
N VAL A 46 1.33 2.91 -5.76
CA VAL A 46 1.91 4.26 -5.86
C VAL A 46 2.92 4.27 -6.99
N CYS A 47 2.78 5.17 -7.95
CA CYS A 47 3.61 5.22 -9.14
C CYS A 47 5.06 5.59 -8.84
N GLY A 48 6.01 4.90 -9.47
CA GLY A 48 7.45 5.13 -9.33
C GLY A 48 8.03 4.62 -8.01
N MET A 49 7.41 3.63 -7.34
CA MET A 49 7.96 3.00 -6.15
C MET A 49 8.86 1.79 -6.48
N GLU A 50 8.69 1.15 -7.63
CA GLU A 50 9.47 -0.04 -7.95
C GLU A 50 10.98 0.25 -7.95
N PRO A 51 11.81 -0.61 -7.33
CA PRO A 51 13.26 -0.43 -7.30
C PRO A 51 13.85 -0.61 -8.70
N GLY A 52 14.84 0.19 -9.05
CA GLY A 52 15.55 0.11 -10.33
C GLY A 52 16.29 1.41 -10.63
N LYS A 53 17.21 1.39 -11.56
CA LYS A 53 17.86 2.59 -12.09
C LYS A 53 16.93 3.27 -13.10
N GLU A 54 16.97 4.61 -13.18
CA GLU A 54 16.31 5.31 -14.29
C GLU A 54 16.95 4.86 -15.61
N ASN A 55 16.14 4.31 -16.50
CA ASN A 55 16.61 3.88 -17.81
C ASN A 55 16.78 5.13 -18.70
N PRO A 56 17.94 5.30 -19.39
CA PRO A 56 18.20 6.48 -20.21
C PRO A 56 17.23 6.63 -21.40
N HIS A 57 16.51 5.59 -21.75
CA HIS A 57 15.59 5.58 -22.89
C HIS A 57 14.14 5.99 -22.53
N ILE A 58 13.83 6.26 -21.24
CA ILE A 58 12.46 6.57 -20.77
C ILE A 58 11.86 7.76 -21.53
N GLU A 59 12.60 8.86 -21.73
CA GLU A 59 12.11 10.04 -22.43
C GLU A 59 11.68 9.73 -23.87
N ARG A 60 12.51 9.00 -24.61
CA ARG A 60 12.22 8.62 -26.01
C ARG A 60 11.06 7.63 -26.08
N ALA A 61 11.04 6.65 -25.19
CA ALA A 61 9.97 5.65 -25.11
C ALA A 61 8.64 6.29 -24.74
N LEU A 62 8.61 7.27 -23.82
CA LEU A 62 7.40 7.99 -23.42
C LEU A 62 6.87 8.83 -24.60
N ALA A 63 7.73 9.54 -25.32
CA ALA A 63 7.34 10.31 -26.50
C ALA A 63 6.77 9.39 -27.60
N TYR A 64 7.41 8.27 -27.87
CA TYR A 64 6.94 7.25 -28.81
C TYR A 64 5.56 6.71 -28.40
N ALA A 65 5.42 6.36 -27.12
CA ALA A 65 4.19 5.82 -26.59
C ALA A 65 3.01 6.81 -26.69
N TYR A 66 3.24 8.09 -26.41
CA TYR A 66 2.18 9.09 -26.52
C TYR A 66 1.82 9.43 -27.96
N THR A 67 2.79 9.35 -28.89
CA THR A 67 2.55 9.54 -30.32
C THR A 67 1.67 8.42 -30.92
N HIS A 68 1.89 7.15 -30.51
CA HIS A 68 1.25 6.00 -31.16
C HIS A 68 0.02 5.51 -30.38
N GLY A 69 -0.04 5.73 -29.06
CA GLY A 69 -1.15 5.28 -28.19
C GLY A 69 -1.12 3.80 -27.86
N THR A 70 -0.94 2.94 -28.85
CA THR A 70 -0.76 1.47 -28.71
C THR A 70 0.64 1.12 -29.17
N ILE A 71 1.41 0.40 -28.36
CA ILE A 71 2.84 0.17 -28.53
C ILE A 71 3.14 -1.32 -28.46
N TYR A 72 3.85 -1.81 -29.47
CA TYR A 72 4.50 -3.10 -29.43
C TYR A 72 5.95 -2.94 -28.99
N ALA A 73 6.44 -3.81 -28.13
CA ALA A 73 7.80 -3.70 -27.60
C ALA A 73 8.85 -3.83 -28.72
N ASP A 74 8.58 -4.66 -29.74
CA ASP A 74 9.46 -4.84 -30.88
C ASP A 74 9.57 -3.59 -31.75
N ASP A 75 8.43 -2.90 -32.01
CA ASP A 75 8.40 -1.65 -32.77
C ASP A 75 9.18 -0.53 -32.04
N LEU A 76 9.02 -0.45 -30.72
CA LEU A 76 9.78 0.49 -29.90
C LEU A 76 11.27 0.18 -29.94
N ALA A 77 11.64 -1.10 -29.85
CA ALA A 77 13.03 -1.55 -29.89
C ALA A 77 13.72 -1.13 -31.19
N GLU A 78 13.04 -1.32 -32.34
CA GLU A 78 13.52 -0.91 -33.64
C GLU A 78 13.69 0.60 -33.77
N GLU A 79 12.67 1.38 -33.32
CA GLU A 79 12.64 2.86 -33.42
C GLU A 79 13.75 3.52 -32.60
N ILE A 80 14.02 3.03 -31.39
CA ILE A 80 15.02 3.66 -30.50
C ILE A 80 16.38 2.97 -30.53
N GLY A 81 16.49 1.84 -31.24
CA GLY A 81 17.75 1.11 -31.47
C GLY A 81 18.25 0.38 -30.23
N ILE A 82 17.37 -0.32 -29.50
CA ILE A 82 17.69 -1.13 -28.31
C ILE A 82 17.19 -2.56 -28.51
N SER A 83 17.50 -3.45 -27.56
CA SER A 83 16.93 -4.80 -27.57
C SER A 83 15.44 -4.79 -27.21
N THR A 84 14.69 -5.81 -27.67
CA THR A 84 13.28 -5.99 -27.27
C THR A 84 13.11 -6.14 -25.74
N ASP A 85 14.08 -6.79 -25.08
CA ASP A 85 14.07 -6.95 -23.62
C ASP A 85 14.22 -5.59 -22.92
N ASP A 86 15.15 -4.73 -23.38
CA ASP A 86 15.31 -3.37 -22.86
C ASP A 86 14.06 -2.51 -23.13
N ALA A 87 13.45 -2.66 -24.31
CA ALA A 87 12.20 -1.98 -24.65
C ALA A 87 11.06 -2.39 -23.71
N CYS A 88 10.92 -3.70 -23.43
CA CYS A 88 9.97 -4.19 -22.44
C CYS A 88 10.22 -3.59 -21.05
N GLU A 89 11.49 -3.58 -20.59
CA GLU A 89 11.84 -3.00 -19.29
C GLU A 89 11.43 -1.54 -19.20
N VAL A 90 11.72 -0.73 -20.20
CA VAL A 90 11.33 0.69 -20.25
C VAL A 90 9.81 0.86 -20.24
N LEU A 91 9.08 0.02 -20.99
CA LEU A 91 7.62 0.07 -21.05
C LEU A 91 6.99 -0.32 -19.69
N TYR A 92 7.56 -1.30 -18.97
CA TYR A 92 7.11 -1.61 -17.60
C TYR A 92 7.39 -0.46 -16.63
N VAL A 93 8.51 0.26 -16.76
CA VAL A 93 8.76 1.47 -15.96
C VAL A 93 7.70 2.54 -16.24
N LEU A 94 7.31 2.75 -17.50
CA LEU A 94 6.25 3.69 -17.86
C LEU A 94 4.86 3.22 -17.38
N GLU A 95 4.64 1.91 -17.29
CA GLU A 95 3.45 1.35 -16.63
C GLU A 95 3.46 1.63 -15.12
N ASP A 96 4.60 1.44 -14.44
CA ASP A 96 4.75 1.78 -13.02
C ASP A 96 4.54 3.28 -12.77
N TRP A 97 4.95 4.15 -13.69
CA TRP A 97 4.65 5.59 -13.62
C TRP A 97 3.16 5.90 -13.85
N GLY A 98 2.37 4.91 -14.27
CA GLY A 98 0.95 5.06 -14.56
C GLY A 98 0.67 5.79 -15.87
N CYS A 99 1.64 5.88 -16.76
CA CYS A 99 1.49 6.42 -18.11
C CYS A 99 0.84 5.40 -19.04
N LEU A 100 1.20 4.13 -18.88
CA LEU A 100 0.75 3.01 -19.70
C LEU A 100 -0.09 2.01 -18.91
N VAL A 101 -0.74 1.15 -19.65
CA VAL A 101 -1.38 -0.10 -19.20
C VAL A 101 -0.64 -1.24 -19.88
N GLY A 102 -0.15 -2.20 -19.10
CA GLY A 102 0.60 -3.36 -19.61
C GLY A 102 -0.26 -4.38 -20.36
N PRO A 103 0.38 -5.45 -20.83
CA PRO A 103 -0.27 -6.49 -21.62
C PRO A 103 -1.45 -7.14 -20.87
N LYS A 104 -2.56 -7.34 -21.55
CA LYS A 104 -3.71 -8.07 -21.04
C LYS A 104 -3.53 -9.57 -21.31
N LYS A 105 -4.15 -10.42 -20.53
CA LYS A 105 -4.13 -11.89 -20.73
C LYS A 105 -4.65 -12.34 -22.10
N SER A 106 -5.43 -11.49 -22.77
CA SER A 106 -5.97 -11.73 -24.13
C SER A 106 -5.04 -11.28 -25.25
N ASP A 107 -3.95 -10.60 -24.92
CA ASP A 107 -3.02 -10.07 -25.93
C ASP A 107 -2.06 -11.18 -26.36
N GLU A 108 -1.82 -11.31 -27.67
CA GLU A 108 -0.93 -12.32 -28.25
C GLU A 108 0.56 -11.93 -28.14
N HIS A 109 0.84 -10.63 -27.86
CA HIS A 109 2.17 -10.04 -27.76
C HIS A 109 2.28 -9.07 -26.60
N ASN A 110 3.48 -8.61 -26.29
CA ASN A 110 3.75 -7.56 -25.29
C ASN A 110 3.25 -6.19 -25.79
N ILE A 111 1.93 -6.00 -25.72
CA ILE A 111 1.24 -4.78 -26.16
C ILE A 111 1.00 -3.87 -24.96
N PHE A 112 1.53 -2.66 -25.04
CA PHE A 112 1.28 -1.59 -24.07
C PHE A 112 0.36 -0.53 -24.68
N ARG A 113 -0.45 0.11 -23.84
CA ARG A 113 -1.42 1.14 -24.28
C ARG A 113 -1.34 2.36 -23.38
N THR A 114 -1.49 3.53 -23.95
CA THR A 114 -1.66 4.74 -23.15
C THR A 114 -2.87 4.59 -22.24
N ARG A 115 -2.74 5.00 -20.98
CA ARG A 115 -3.81 4.90 -20.00
C ARG A 115 -4.95 5.86 -20.36
N ALA A 116 -6.22 5.48 -20.19
CA ALA A 116 -7.35 6.38 -20.33
C ALA A 116 -7.19 7.61 -19.41
N LEU A 117 -7.43 8.80 -19.96
CA LEU A 117 -7.33 10.08 -19.24
C LEU A 117 -8.65 10.84 -19.37
N ARG A 118 -9.30 11.09 -18.24
CA ARG A 118 -10.49 11.92 -18.18
C ARG A 118 -10.26 13.12 -17.27
N ASP A 119 -10.18 14.30 -17.84
CA ASP A 119 -10.12 15.58 -17.13
C ASP A 119 -11.25 16.49 -17.59
N ALA A 120 -12.34 16.47 -16.80
CA ALA A 120 -13.51 17.30 -17.08
C ALA A 120 -13.23 18.82 -17.04
N LYS A 121 -12.17 19.26 -16.32
CA LYS A 121 -11.79 20.67 -16.23
C LYS A 121 -11.09 21.17 -17.49
N ARG A 122 -10.33 20.27 -18.14
CA ARG A 122 -9.59 20.55 -19.38
C ARG A 122 -10.37 20.09 -20.63
N GLY A 123 -11.54 19.48 -20.47
CA GLY A 123 -12.33 18.91 -21.56
C GLY A 123 -11.66 17.72 -22.26
N ILE A 124 -10.75 17.01 -21.54
CA ILE A 124 -10.00 15.87 -22.09
C ILE A 124 -10.75 14.60 -21.72
N ASP A 125 -11.07 13.78 -22.71
CA ASP A 125 -11.64 12.43 -22.55
C ASP A 125 -10.96 11.50 -23.57
N LEU A 126 -9.78 10.98 -23.20
CA LEU A 126 -8.98 10.06 -24.01
C LEU A 126 -9.21 8.63 -23.53
N LYS A 127 -9.46 7.73 -24.46
CA LYS A 127 -9.60 6.30 -24.18
C LYS A 127 -8.22 5.63 -24.05
N GLU A 128 -8.23 4.42 -23.52
CA GLU A 128 -7.05 3.57 -23.50
C GLU A 128 -6.55 3.30 -24.92
N GLY A 129 -5.26 3.49 -25.16
CA GLY A 129 -4.63 3.27 -26.46
C GLY A 129 -4.76 4.44 -27.43
N GLU A 130 -5.34 5.58 -27.03
CA GLU A 130 -5.37 6.77 -27.88
C GLU A 130 -4.09 7.59 -27.78
N PRO A 131 -3.56 8.11 -28.90
CA PRO A 131 -2.45 9.03 -28.94
C PRO A 131 -2.69 10.29 -28.10
N ARG A 132 -1.62 10.91 -27.61
CA ARG A 132 -1.69 12.15 -26.84
C ARG A 132 -0.78 13.19 -27.48
N ALA A 133 -1.31 14.40 -27.67
CA ALA A 133 -0.51 15.52 -28.12
C ALA A 133 0.40 16.04 -27.00
N PHE A 134 1.63 16.36 -27.32
CA PHE A 134 2.61 17.05 -26.48
C PHE A 134 3.48 17.97 -27.35
N GLU A 135 4.02 19.04 -26.78
CA GLU A 135 4.82 20.01 -27.51
C GLU A 135 6.30 19.61 -27.56
N ASN A 136 6.83 19.11 -26.42
CA ASN A 136 8.24 18.77 -26.28
C ASN A 136 8.35 17.48 -25.45
N SER A 137 9.19 16.55 -25.92
CA SER A 137 9.43 15.26 -25.24
C SER A 137 10.05 15.43 -23.86
N HIS A 138 10.95 16.41 -23.69
CA HIS A 138 11.61 16.66 -22.42
C HIS A 138 10.64 17.23 -21.37
N ASP A 139 9.79 18.17 -21.76
CA ASP A 139 8.78 18.75 -20.86
C ASP A 139 7.75 17.70 -20.46
N LEU A 140 7.32 16.86 -21.41
CA LEU A 140 6.46 15.70 -21.13
C LEU A 140 7.10 14.75 -20.12
N TYR A 141 8.38 14.41 -20.31
CA TYR A 141 9.13 13.56 -19.39
C TYR A 141 9.18 14.15 -17.97
N LEU A 142 9.50 15.45 -17.85
CA LEU A 142 9.55 16.13 -16.57
C LEU A 142 8.17 16.20 -15.89
N GLU A 143 7.10 16.44 -16.64
CA GLU A 143 5.73 16.44 -16.12
C GLU A 143 5.34 15.07 -15.60
N GLU A 144 5.49 14.02 -16.39
CA GLU A 144 5.13 12.66 -15.98
C GLU A 144 5.99 12.14 -14.81
N ARG A 145 7.30 12.44 -14.84
CA ARG A 145 8.22 12.14 -13.75
C ARG A 145 7.82 12.81 -12.45
N SER A 146 7.33 14.06 -12.51
CA SER A 146 6.93 14.82 -11.33
C SER A 146 5.80 14.15 -10.53
N HIS A 147 5.02 13.29 -11.17
CA HIS A 147 3.93 12.51 -10.56
C HIS A 147 4.36 11.18 -9.99
N THR A 148 5.67 10.89 -9.94
CA THR A 148 6.23 9.64 -9.40
C THR A 148 6.77 9.82 -7.99
N TYR A 149 6.77 8.74 -7.20
CA TYR A 149 7.36 8.70 -5.86
C TYR A 149 8.84 9.11 -5.86
N ARG A 150 9.60 8.69 -6.87
CA ARG A 150 11.04 8.96 -6.98
C ARG A 150 11.39 10.43 -7.20
N SER A 151 10.47 11.23 -7.78
CA SER A 151 10.67 12.66 -7.97
C SER A 151 10.65 13.44 -6.65
N LEU A 152 10.10 12.86 -5.60
CA LEU A 152 9.95 13.52 -4.31
C LEU A 152 11.28 13.58 -3.53
N PRO A 153 11.50 14.66 -2.75
CA PRO A 153 12.61 14.75 -1.81
C PRO A 153 12.46 13.67 -0.72
N PHE A 154 13.59 13.27 -0.13
CA PHE A 154 13.68 12.18 0.84
C PHE A 154 12.63 12.24 1.95
N TRP A 155 12.41 13.42 2.55
CA TRP A 155 11.47 13.57 3.66
C TRP A 155 10.00 13.27 3.26
N LYS A 156 9.57 13.65 2.02
CA LYS A 156 8.22 13.32 1.52
C LYS A 156 8.08 11.83 1.26
N ARG A 157 9.13 11.19 0.73
CA ARG A 157 9.17 9.74 0.55
C ARG A 157 9.03 9.02 1.88
N SER A 158 9.78 9.47 2.92
CA SER A 158 9.68 8.92 4.26
C SER A 158 8.27 9.08 4.86
N VAL A 159 7.61 10.23 4.66
CA VAL A 159 6.23 10.42 5.12
C VAL A 159 5.27 9.44 4.44
N ILE A 160 5.42 9.19 3.13
CA ILE A 160 4.58 8.20 2.44
C ILE A 160 4.79 6.80 3.03
N LEU A 161 6.03 6.37 3.24
CA LEU A 161 6.35 5.06 3.82
C LEU A 161 5.83 4.92 5.26
N LEU A 162 6.00 5.95 6.07
CA LEU A 162 5.57 5.92 7.47
C LEU A 162 4.05 6.08 7.64
N ALA A 163 3.34 6.56 6.62
CA ALA A 163 1.89 6.80 6.70
C ALA A 163 1.07 5.52 6.97
N GLY A 164 1.52 4.36 6.48
CA GLY A 164 0.90 3.07 6.76
C GLY A 164 1.02 2.68 8.23
N ILE A 165 2.22 2.83 8.77
CA ILE A 165 2.52 2.56 10.19
C ILE A 165 1.71 3.48 11.09
N PHE A 166 1.72 4.78 10.79
CA PHE A 166 0.92 5.77 11.53
C PHE A 166 -0.57 5.40 11.53
N MET A 167 -1.10 4.95 10.38
CA MET A 167 -2.51 4.57 10.29
C MET A 167 -2.81 3.32 11.12
N ASN A 168 -1.93 2.32 11.11
CA ASN A 168 -2.08 1.13 11.94
C ASN A 168 -2.07 1.45 13.44
N LEU A 169 -1.17 2.34 13.87
CA LEU A 169 -1.13 2.78 15.27
C LEU A 169 -2.38 3.59 15.64
N LEU A 170 -2.85 4.46 14.74
CA LEU A 170 -4.07 5.24 14.95
C LEU A 170 -5.30 4.32 15.08
N VAL A 171 -5.42 3.33 14.20
CA VAL A 171 -6.50 2.33 14.28
C VAL A 171 -6.43 1.56 15.60
N ALA A 172 -5.24 1.14 16.02
CA ALA A 172 -5.06 0.45 17.29
C ALA A 172 -5.51 1.29 18.48
N ILE A 173 -5.11 2.58 18.52
CA ILE A 173 -5.55 3.51 19.58
C ILE A 173 -7.07 3.66 19.59
N VAL A 174 -7.70 3.85 18.43
CA VAL A 174 -9.17 3.96 18.34
C VAL A 174 -9.85 2.70 18.85
N LEU A 175 -9.38 1.52 18.45
CA LEU A 175 -9.92 0.23 18.92
C LEU A 175 -9.79 0.09 20.44
N LEU A 176 -8.64 0.46 21.00
CA LEU A 176 -8.40 0.40 22.46
C LEU A 176 -9.26 1.41 23.24
N VAL A 177 -9.42 2.63 22.70
CA VAL A 177 -10.31 3.63 23.31
C VAL A 177 -11.76 3.13 23.31
N VAL A 178 -12.23 2.54 22.20
CA VAL A 178 -13.56 1.95 22.15
C VAL A 178 -13.67 0.77 23.14
N ALA A 179 -12.68 -0.12 23.20
CA ALA A 179 -12.68 -1.24 24.12
C ALA A 179 -12.73 -0.82 25.58
N PHE A 180 -11.94 0.20 25.97
CA PHE A 180 -11.78 0.59 27.36
C PHE A 180 -12.78 1.67 27.84
N SER A 181 -13.15 2.64 26.96
CA SER A 181 -14.01 3.76 27.35
C SER A 181 -15.48 3.57 26.97
N VAL A 182 -15.79 2.78 25.95
CA VAL A 182 -17.18 2.62 25.47
C VAL A 182 -17.76 1.30 25.95
N ILE A 183 -17.00 0.20 25.80
CA ILE A 183 -17.46 -1.14 26.17
C ILE A 183 -17.11 -1.41 27.63
N GLY A 184 -15.90 -1.07 28.08
CA GLY A 184 -15.32 -1.45 29.35
C GLY A 184 -14.63 -2.80 29.31
N VAL A 185 -13.86 -3.09 30.34
CA VAL A 185 -13.14 -4.37 30.51
C VAL A 185 -13.45 -4.97 31.87
N ASP A 186 -13.57 -6.28 31.90
CA ASP A 186 -13.72 -7.02 33.12
C ASP A 186 -12.33 -7.33 33.70
N VAL A 187 -12.08 -6.82 34.90
CA VAL A 187 -10.82 -7.04 35.63
C VAL A 187 -11.12 -7.81 36.88
N THR A 188 -10.34 -8.85 37.14
CA THR A 188 -10.41 -9.62 38.38
C THR A 188 -9.52 -8.96 39.43
N ASP A 189 -10.05 -8.56 40.56
CA ASP A 189 -9.28 -8.01 41.67
C ASP A 189 -8.51 -9.11 42.45
N ASP A 190 -7.63 -8.72 43.34
CA ASP A 190 -6.82 -9.64 44.17
C ASP A 190 -7.69 -10.59 45.05
N ALA A 191 -8.94 -10.27 45.24
CA ALA A 191 -9.90 -11.10 45.95
C ALA A 191 -10.65 -12.09 45.05
N GLY A 192 -10.39 -12.10 43.75
CA GLY A 192 -11.04 -12.95 42.76
C GLY A 192 -12.42 -12.46 42.30
N THR A 193 -12.78 -11.21 42.61
CA THR A 193 -14.06 -10.61 42.20
C THR A 193 -13.91 -9.96 40.82
N MET A 194 -14.79 -10.30 39.89
CA MET A 194 -14.87 -9.62 38.59
C MET A 194 -15.52 -8.26 38.72
N GLN A 195 -14.81 -7.24 38.28
CA GLN A 195 -15.33 -5.86 38.23
C GLN A 195 -15.31 -5.36 36.81
N HIS A 196 -16.44 -4.84 36.35
CA HIS A 196 -16.54 -4.16 35.07
C HIS A 196 -16.07 -2.72 35.18
N ILE A 197 -14.95 -2.38 34.54
CA ILE A 197 -14.33 -1.04 34.60
C ILE A 197 -14.45 -0.36 33.25
N VAL A 198 -14.99 0.87 33.27
CA VAL A 198 -15.01 1.77 32.10
C VAL A 198 -14.04 2.92 32.39
N LEU A 199 -12.99 3.02 31.57
CA LEU A 199 -11.98 4.07 31.73
C LEU A 199 -12.45 5.38 31.08
N SER A 200 -11.93 6.53 31.58
CA SER A 200 -12.08 7.77 30.85
C SER A 200 -11.34 7.70 29.48
N PRO A 201 -11.73 8.51 28.48
CA PRO A 201 -11.02 8.51 27.18
C PRO A 201 -9.53 8.81 27.31
N LEU A 202 -9.14 9.68 28.26
CA LEU A 202 -7.74 10.03 28.49
C LEU A 202 -6.96 8.86 29.12
N ASP A 203 -7.55 8.18 30.11
CA ASP A 203 -6.96 6.99 30.73
C ASP A 203 -6.87 5.84 29.73
N SER A 204 -7.85 5.72 28.85
CA SER A 204 -7.83 4.72 27.76
C SER A 204 -6.71 4.94 26.76
N ILE A 205 -6.41 6.19 26.41
CA ILE A 205 -5.26 6.54 25.55
C ILE A 205 -3.94 6.17 26.26
N SER A 206 -3.83 6.46 27.57
CA SER A 206 -2.65 6.11 28.36
C SER A 206 -2.46 4.59 28.48
N ALA A 207 -3.54 3.86 28.79
CA ALA A 207 -3.54 2.41 28.82
C ALA A 207 -3.21 1.80 27.44
N GLY A 208 -3.78 2.40 26.38
CA GLY A 208 -3.50 2.03 25.01
C GLY A 208 -2.03 2.23 24.63
N ALA A 209 -1.42 3.35 25.03
CA ALA A 209 0.00 3.60 24.80
C ALA A 209 0.88 2.57 25.52
N THR A 210 0.55 2.20 26.74
CA THR A 210 1.23 1.14 27.49
C THR A 210 1.09 -0.21 26.78
N TYR A 211 -0.11 -0.55 26.32
CA TYR A 211 -0.38 -1.77 25.56
C TYR A 211 0.44 -1.82 24.25
N ILE A 212 0.47 -0.73 23.49
CA ILE A 212 1.29 -0.60 22.28
C ILE A 212 2.77 -0.82 22.63
N GLY A 213 3.26 -0.22 23.73
CA GLY A 213 4.63 -0.41 24.21
C GLY A 213 4.97 -1.89 24.47
N MET A 214 4.07 -2.64 25.09
CA MET A 214 4.25 -4.07 25.31
C MET A 214 4.32 -4.86 23.99
N VAL A 215 3.46 -4.55 23.02
CA VAL A 215 3.49 -5.19 21.69
C VAL A 215 4.80 -4.86 20.97
N VAL A 216 5.27 -3.60 21.02
CA VAL A 216 6.57 -3.18 20.45
C VAL A 216 7.71 -3.98 21.07
N GLN A 217 7.73 -4.13 22.39
CA GLN A 217 8.75 -4.92 23.08
C GLN A 217 8.72 -6.41 22.67
N ALA A 218 7.52 -6.99 22.57
CA ALA A 218 7.35 -8.38 22.13
C ALA A 218 7.89 -8.60 20.71
N VAL A 219 7.58 -7.69 19.78
CA VAL A 219 8.08 -7.75 18.39
C VAL A 219 9.60 -7.50 18.35
N ALA A 220 10.12 -6.55 19.13
CA ALA A 220 11.55 -6.30 19.24
C ALA A 220 12.33 -7.50 19.80
N GLY A 221 11.70 -8.30 20.67
CA GLY A 221 12.25 -9.55 21.19
C GLY A 221 12.55 -10.60 20.11
N LEU A 222 11.87 -10.55 18.96
CA LEU A 222 12.15 -11.42 17.80
C LEU A 222 13.52 -11.17 17.17
N PHE A 223 14.07 -9.96 17.35
CA PHE A 223 15.37 -9.55 16.82
C PHE A 223 16.51 -9.68 17.83
N ASN A 224 16.21 -10.05 19.07
CA ASN A 224 17.23 -10.29 20.10
C ASN A 224 17.60 -11.78 20.14
N PRO A 225 18.88 -12.17 19.88
CA PRO A 225 19.32 -13.56 19.87
C PRO A 225 19.03 -14.33 21.16
N GLN A 226 18.92 -13.62 22.30
CA GLN A 226 18.66 -14.24 23.61
C GLN A 226 17.18 -14.54 23.86
N THR A 227 16.28 -13.78 23.20
CA THR A 227 14.82 -13.88 23.41
C THR A 227 14.08 -14.42 22.20
N VAL A 228 14.74 -14.53 21.03
CA VAL A 228 14.10 -14.94 19.77
C VAL A 228 13.42 -16.31 19.89
N MET A 229 14.08 -17.29 20.53
CA MET A 229 13.50 -18.63 20.68
C MET A 229 12.19 -18.58 21.46
N GLN A 230 12.17 -17.87 22.58
CA GLN A 230 10.97 -17.66 23.41
C GLN A 230 9.88 -16.87 22.68
N SER A 231 10.27 -15.88 21.89
CA SER A 231 9.35 -15.08 21.07
C SER A 231 8.77 -15.88 19.89
N VAL A 232 9.56 -16.78 19.29
CA VAL A 232 9.10 -17.68 18.20
C VAL A 232 8.16 -18.74 18.74
N GLU A 233 8.44 -19.31 19.90
CA GLU A 233 7.55 -20.29 20.55
C GLU A 233 6.17 -19.67 20.88
N GLY A 234 6.13 -18.38 21.21
CA GLY A 234 4.90 -17.60 21.42
C GLY A 234 4.25 -17.11 20.13
N SER A 235 4.91 -17.23 18.98
CA SER A 235 4.38 -16.75 17.71
C SER A 235 3.33 -17.70 17.13
N THR A 236 2.31 -17.13 16.52
CA THR A 236 1.17 -17.90 16.00
C THR A 236 1.14 -17.83 14.48
N SER A 237 0.92 -18.98 13.84
CA SER A 237 0.72 -19.04 12.38
C SER A 237 -0.58 -18.33 11.97
N VAL A 238 -0.76 -18.04 10.66
CA VAL A 238 -2.01 -17.45 10.14
C VAL A 238 -3.24 -18.28 10.53
N MET A 239 -3.12 -19.62 10.53
CA MET A 239 -4.17 -20.50 10.98
C MET A 239 -4.40 -20.37 12.51
N GLY A 240 -3.34 -20.26 13.28
CA GLY A 240 -3.42 -20.01 14.73
C GLY A 240 -4.06 -18.66 15.05
N MET A 241 -3.77 -17.61 14.28
CA MET A 241 -4.44 -16.30 14.41
C MET A 241 -5.94 -16.41 14.16
N ALA A 242 -6.38 -17.23 13.20
CA ALA A 242 -7.80 -17.45 12.96
C ALA A 242 -8.49 -18.17 14.15
N VAL A 243 -7.83 -19.16 14.75
CA VAL A 243 -8.32 -19.84 15.96
C VAL A 243 -8.37 -18.90 17.15
N MET A 244 -7.32 -18.10 17.36
CA MET A 244 -7.27 -17.09 18.43
C MET A 244 -8.35 -16.02 18.24
N SER A 245 -8.57 -15.55 17.00
CA SER A 245 -9.64 -14.59 16.68
C SER A 245 -11.00 -15.08 17.18
N LYS A 246 -11.30 -16.36 16.97
CA LYS A 246 -12.54 -16.96 17.49
C LYS A 246 -12.56 -16.95 19.02
N ALA A 247 -11.47 -17.37 19.67
CA ALA A 247 -11.40 -17.43 21.14
C ALA A 247 -11.57 -16.03 21.77
N TYR A 248 -10.95 -15.01 21.18
CA TYR A 248 -11.12 -13.63 21.64
C TYR A 248 -12.53 -13.09 21.36
N ALA A 249 -13.17 -13.47 20.26
CA ALA A 249 -14.56 -13.09 19.96
C ALA A 249 -15.53 -13.77 20.95
N ASP A 250 -15.31 -15.02 21.29
CA ASP A 250 -16.11 -15.77 22.28
C ASP A 250 -15.92 -15.20 23.72
N ALA A 251 -14.73 -14.63 24.01
CA ALA A 251 -14.44 -13.97 25.29
C ALA A 251 -15.09 -12.57 25.43
N GLY A 252 -15.64 -12.03 24.35
CA GLY A 252 -16.36 -10.76 24.33
C GLY A 252 -15.75 -9.70 23.43
N ILE A 253 -16.59 -8.73 23.08
CA ILE A 253 -16.25 -7.71 22.08
C ILE A 253 -15.04 -6.83 22.50
N ALA A 254 -14.90 -6.51 23.79
CA ALA A 254 -13.74 -5.74 24.26
C ALA A 254 -12.42 -6.49 24.05
N MET A 255 -12.39 -7.79 24.38
CA MET A 255 -11.24 -8.65 24.17
C MET A 255 -10.91 -8.80 22.67
N PHE A 256 -11.94 -8.94 21.84
CA PHE A 256 -11.76 -9.00 20.38
C PHE A 256 -11.16 -7.72 19.81
N LEU A 257 -11.61 -6.54 20.27
CA LEU A 257 -11.04 -5.25 19.85
C LEU A 257 -9.58 -5.09 20.28
N GLN A 258 -9.22 -5.55 21.49
CA GLN A 258 -7.84 -5.57 21.95
C GLN A 258 -6.96 -6.48 21.07
N PHE A 259 -7.46 -7.66 20.70
CA PHE A 259 -6.77 -8.56 19.78
C PHE A 259 -6.56 -7.93 18.40
N MET A 260 -7.58 -7.27 17.84
CA MET A 260 -7.47 -6.53 16.59
C MET A 260 -6.46 -5.37 16.68
N ALA A 261 -6.42 -4.67 17.82
CA ALA A 261 -5.43 -3.62 18.07
C ALA A 261 -4.00 -4.20 18.10
N MET A 262 -3.80 -5.36 18.74
CA MET A 262 -2.52 -6.06 18.77
C MET A 262 -2.04 -6.40 17.35
N ILE A 263 -2.92 -6.97 16.52
CA ILE A 263 -2.59 -7.28 15.12
C ILE A 263 -2.21 -5.99 14.36
N SER A 264 -2.98 -4.91 14.55
CA SER A 264 -2.73 -3.63 13.85
C SER A 264 -1.37 -3.05 14.23
N VAL A 265 -1.00 -3.06 15.51
CA VAL A 265 0.33 -2.60 15.97
C VAL A 265 1.43 -3.50 15.42
N SER A 266 1.26 -4.83 15.49
CA SER A 266 2.26 -5.78 14.99
C SER A 266 2.51 -5.60 13.49
N LEU A 267 1.47 -5.44 12.68
CA LEU A 267 1.58 -5.14 11.25
C LEU A 267 2.27 -3.80 11.00
N GLY A 268 1.93 -2.77 11.80
CA GLY A 268 2.57 -1.45 11.70
C GLY A 268 4.08 -1.54 11.94
N ILE A 269 4.52 -2.31 12.93
CA ILE A 269 5.94 -2.47 13.26
C ILE A 269 6.64 -3.34 12.21
N MET A 270 6.00 -4.44 11.78
CA MET A 270 6.57 -5.31 10.77
C MET A 270 6.80 -4.58 9.44
N ASN A 271 5.94 -3.61 9.10
CA ASN A 271 6.12 -2.76 7.92
C ASN A 271 7.29 -1.76 8.03
N LEU A 272 7.90 -1.59 9.21
CA LEU A 272 9.17 -0.86 9.36
C LEU A 272 10.38 -1.65 8.86
N LEU A 273 10.24 -2.96 8.72
CA LEU A 273 11.36 -3.80 8.32
C LEU A 273 11.53 -3.76 6.81
N PRO A 274 12.75 -3.58 6.30
CA PRO A 274 13.05 -3.57 4.87
C PRO A 274 13.05 -4.98 4.28
N ILE A 275 11.94 -5.72 4.46
CA ILE A 275 11.79 -7.11 4.01
C ILE A 275 10.69 -7.15 2.95
N PRO A 276 10.98 -7.41 1.66
CA PRO A 276 9.92 -7.67 0.69
C PRO A 276 9.10 -8.92 1.08
N PRO A 277 7.78 -8.90 1.00
CA PRO A 277 6.87 -7.94 0.38
C PRO A 277 6.28 -6.87 1.33
N LEU A 278 6.98 -6.52 2.40
CA LEU A 278 6.55 -5.47 3.33
C LEU A 278 6.86 -4.08 2.78
N ASP A 279 6.24 -3.06 3.37
CA ASP A 279 6.32 -1.66 2.91
C ASP A 279 7.67 -0.97 3.17
N GLY A 280 8.63 -1.67 3.77
CA GLY A 280 9.94 -1.16 4.15
C GLY A 280 10.99 -1.13 3.05
#